data_2434383eae35d64370050bd5e6febbc9
#
_entry.id   2434383eae35d64370050bd5e6febbc9
#
_cell.length_a   1.000
_cell.length_b   1.000
_cell.length_c   1.000
_cell.angle_alpha   90.00
_cell.angle_beta   90.00
_cell.angle_gamma   90.00
#
_symmetry.space_group_name_H-M   'P 1'
#
loop_
_entity.id
_entity.type
_entity.pdbx_description
1 polymer ?
#
loop_
_entity_poly.entity_id
_entity_poly.type
_entity_poly.pdbx_seq_one_letter_code
_entity_poly.pdbx_strand_id
1 'polypeptide(L)'
;MIGAWLRAAGQLGDKRLRRPVVLGLLAAALVFAALVAFGVWLVGLAATGEGGWLDRIVSALGGVASVIVAVLLFGPASLAVAGLLLDDVADAVEARHYPFLAPATPAPWWSQALAGLRLAGRVLAISVVALPVVVLLPGVGSLVWLAVSAYALSREYFELAALRRMDAAAARALRRRHRLRVWLAGVPAAALMLVPVANLLAPVLGAAAFTHVFHGVALGARRD
;
A
#
# COMPACT_ATOMS: atom_id res chain seq x y z
N MET A 1 -8.81 -18.35 4.49
CA MET A 1 -8.30 -17.29 3.60
C MET A 1 -9.42 -16.63 2.80
N ILE A 2 -10.15 -17.36 1.96
CA ILE A 2 -11.30 -16.83 1.21
C ILE A 2 -12.30 -16.13 2.15
N GLY A 3 -12.65 -16.75 3.30
CA GLY A 3 -13.52 -16.12 4.30
C GLY A 3 -13.00 -14.82 4.92
N ALA A 4 -11.69 -14.55 4.90
CA ALA A 4 -11.14 -13.26 5.32
C ALA A 4 -11.45 -12.17 4.28
N TRP A 5 -11.27 -12.48 3.00
CA TRP A 5 -11.58 -11.58 1.89
C TRP A 5 -13.07 -11.33 1.75
N LEU A 6 -13.91 -12.36 1.91
CA LEU A 6 -15.36 -12.20 1.88
C LEU A 6 -15.87 -11.31 3.02
N ARG A 7 -15.31 -11.48 4.24
CA ARG A 7 -15.63 -10.59 5.36
C ARG A 7 -15.18 -9.16 5.12
N ALA A 8 -13.98 -8.96 4.61
CA ALA A 8 -13.48 -7.64 4.24
C ALA A 8 -14.37 -6.97 3.18
N ALA A 9 -14.74 -7.69 2.12
CA ALA A 9 -15.63 -7.19 1.07
C ALA A 9 -17.03 -6.86 1.61
N GLY A 10 -17.60 -7.72 2.48
CA GLY A 10 -18.89 -7.47 3.14
C GLY A 10 -18.92 -6.26 4.06
N GLN A 11 -17.74 -5.75 4.45
CA GLN A 11 -17.63 -4.55 5.29
C GLN A 11 -17.50 -3.24 4.53
N LEU A 12 -17.31 -3.25 3.20
CA LEU A 12 -17.21 -2.02 2.39
C LEU A 12 -18.45 -1.10 2.54
N GLY A 13 -19.61 -1.69 2.86
CA GLY A 13 -20.83 -0.94 3.17
C GLY A 13 -20.84 -0.29 4.56
N ASP A 14 -19.91 -0.62 5.44
CA ASP A 14 -19.88 -0.09 6.81
C ASP A 14 -19.44 1.38 6.82
N LYS A 15 -20.21 2.22 7.52
CA LYS A 15 -19.91 3.65 7.66
C LYS A 15 -18.54 3.91 8.27
N ARG A 16 -18.05 3.00 9.14
CA ARG A 16 -16.73 3.10 9.77
C ARG A 16 -15.59 2.86 8.78
N LEU A 17 -15.78 2.00 7.77
CA LEU A 17 -14.82 1.79 6.70
C LEU A 17 -14.89 2.86 5.60
N ARG A 18 -16.09 3.40 5.33
CA ARG A 18 -16.28 4.44 4.30
C ARG A 18 -15.50 5.71 4.63
N ARG A 19 -15.42 6.08 5.92
CA ARG A 19 -14.71 7.30 6.34
C ARG A 19 -13.21 7.26 5.98
N PRO A 20 -12.41 6.25 6.39
CA PRO A 20 -11.00 6.18 5.96
C PRO A 20 -10.84 6.08 4.44
N VAL A 21 -11.74 5.40 3.71
CA VAL A 21 -11.70 5.36 2.24
C VAL A 21 -11.85 6.75 1.64
N VAL A 22 -12.88 7.50 2.03
CA VAL A 22 -13.15 8.85 1.52
C VAL A 22 -12.01 9.79 1.90
N LEU A 23 -11.56 9.75 3.15
CA LEU A 23 -10.42 10.57 3.61
C LEU A 23 -9.15 10.23 2.85
N GLY A 24 -8.91 8.95 2.55
CA GLY A 24 -7.76 8.52 1.75
C GLY A 24 -7.77 9.04 0.33
N LEU A 25 -8.92 8.97 -0.32
CA LEU A 25 -9.09 9.51 -1.68
C LEU A 25 -8.92 11.03 -1.70
N LEU A 26 -9.52 11.73 -0.74
CA LEU A 26 -9.37 13.18 -0.62
C LEU A 26 -7.93 13.59 -0.31
N ALA A 27 -7.28 12.90 0.62
CA ALA A 27 -5.88 13.16 0.96
C ALA A 27 -4.95 12.87 -0.22
N ALA A 28 -5.16 11.77 -0.96
CA ALA A 28 -4.40 11.48 -2.18
C ALA A 28 -4.58 12.55 -3.25
N ALA A 29 -5.82 12.98 -3.49
CA ALA A 29 -6.11 14.06 -4.44
C ALA A 29 -5.46 15.38 -4.01
N LEU A 30 -5.52 15.72 -2.72
CA LEU A 30 -4.89 16.92 -2.17
C LEU A 30 -3.37 16.88 -2.31
N VAL A 31 -2.73 15.74 -2.00
CA VAL A 31 -1.29 15.54 -2.16
C VAL A 31 -0.88 15.70 -3.63
N PHE A 32 -1.63 15.09 -4.55
CA PHE A 32 -1.35 15.23 -5.97
C PHE A 32 -1.48 16.69 -6.43
N ALA A 33 -2.55 17.38 -6.07
CA ALA A 33 -2.76 18.78 -6.38
C ALA A 33 -1.65 19.66 -5.80
N ALA A 34 -1.21 19.40 -4.56
CA ALA A 34 -0.13 20.13 -3.92
C ALA A 34 1.21 19.91 -4.63
N LEU A 35 1.53 18.69 -5.07
CA LEU A 35 2.75 18.38 -5.83
C LEU A 35 2.76 19.07 -7.18
N VAL A 36 1.63 19.08 -7.91
CA VAL A 36 1.50 19.80 -9.18
C VAL A 36 1.64 21.30 -8.96
N ALA A 37 0.93 21.87 -7.99
CA ALA A 37 1.00 23.30 -7.68
C ALA A 37 2.42 23.73 -7.28
N PHE A 38 3.10 22.93 -6.47
CA PHE A 38 4.49 23.18 -6.08
C PHE A 38 5.44 23.14 -7.28
N GLY A 39 5.26 22.15 -8.18
CA GLY A 39 6.04 22.07 -9.41
C GLY A 39 5.82 23.27 -10.31
N VAL A 40 4.58 23.70 -10.52
CA VAL A 40 4.25 24.88 -11.32
C VAL A 40 4.83 26.15 -10.69
N TRP A 41 4.77 26.28 -9.38
CA TRP A 41 5.37 27.40 -8.64
C TRP A 41 6.90 27.46 -8.83
N LEU A 42 7.61 26.32 -8.74
CA LEU A 42 9.05 26.23 -9.01
C LEU A 42 9.41 26.67 -10.43
N VAL A 43 8.60 26.27 -11.42
CA VAL A 43 8.79 26.70 -12.82
C VAL A 43 8.60 28.21 -12.96
N GLY A 44 7.59 28.76 -12.27
CA GLY A 44 7.35 30.20 -12.22
C GLY A 44 8.53 30.99 -11.62
N LEU A 45 9.26 30.42 -10.66
CA LEU A 45 10.48 31.05 -10.14
C LEU A 45 11.67 31.00 -11.10
N ALA A 46 11.70 30.03 -12.02
CA ALA A 46 12.77 29.87 -13.02
C ALA A 46 12.52 30.69 -14.28
N ALA A 47 11.28 31.14 -14.52
CA ALA A 47 10.94 32.00 -15.64
C ALA A 47 11.47 33.43 -15.39
N THR A 48 12.20 34.02 -16.35
CA THR A 48 12.84 35.35 -16.18
C THR A 48 11.84 36.49 -16.25
N GLY A 49 10.60 36.24 -16.69
CA GLY A 49 9.52 37.22 -16.78
C GLY A 49 9.63 38.17 -18.00
N GLU A 50 10.65 38.03 -18.83
CA GLU A 50 10.88 38.91 -20.00
C GLU A 50 9.97 38.54 -21.19
N GLY A 51 9.17 37.46 -21.08
CA GLY A 51 8.16 37.07 -22.08
C GLY A 51 8.74 36.58 -23.42
N GLY A 52 10.04 36.33 -23.49
CA GLY A 52 10.74 35.85 -24.66
C GLY A 52 10.38 34.40 -25.04
N TRP A 53 10.89 33.96 -26.19
CA TRP A 53 10.70 32.59 -26.67
C TRP A 53 11.32 31.55 -25.70
N LEU A 54 12.43 31.91 -25.04
CA LEU A 54 13.06 31.09 -24.00
C LEU A 54 12.15 30.87 -22.80
N ASP A 55 11.46 31.91 -22.31
CA ASP A 55 10.51 31.78 -21.21
C ASP A 55 9.36 30.85 -21.56
N ARG A 56 8.89 30.84 -22.79
CA ARG A 56 7.85 29.93 -23.28
C ARG A 56 8.33 28.47 -23.25
N ILE A 57 9.57 28.22 -23.69
CA ILE A 57 10.18 26.90 -23.69
C ILE A 57 10.37 26.43 -22.24
N VAL A 58 10.95 27.26 -21.37
CA VAL A 58 11.17 26.93 -19.94
C VAL A 58 9.84 26.62 -19.25
N SER A 59 8.81 27.45 -19.49
CA SER A 59 7.48 27.22 -18.91
C SER A 59 6.83 25.94 -19.42
N ALA A 60 6.91 25.65 -20.71
CA ALA A 60 6.34 24.47 -21.33
C ALA A 60 7.04 23.16 -20.83
N LEU A 61 8.37 23.13 -20.93
CA LEU A 61 9.17 21.99 -20.49
C LEU A 61 9.11 21.80 -18.97
N GLY A 62 9.16 22.92 -18.23
CA GLY A 62 9.04 22.92 -16.78
C GLY A 62 7.66 22.44 -16.31
N GLY A 63 6.58 22.83 -17.02
CA GLY A 63 5.24 22.34 -16.74
C GLY A 63 5.13 20.81 -16.92
N VAL A 64 5.64 20.29 -18.03
CA VAL A 64 5.69 18.84 -18.29
C VAL A 64 6.56 18.14 -17.24
N ALA A 65 7.74 18.65 -16.94
CA ALA A 65 8.63 18.11 -15.93
C ALA A 65 7.97 18.11 -14.53
N SER A 66 7.23 19.16 -14.18
CA SER A 66 6.49 19.23 -12.91
C SER A 66 5.44 18.14 -12.78
N VAL A 67 4.70 17.85 -13.84
CA VAL A 67 3.72 16.77 -13.86
C VAL A 67 4.42 15.41 -13.72
N ILE A 68 5.53 15.19 -14.44
CA ILE A 68 6.30 13.94 -14.33
C ILE A 68 6.81 13.74 -12.89
N VAL A 69 7.40 14.77 -12.30
CA VAL A 69 7.89 14.74 -10.91
C VAL A 69 6.74 14.51 -9.92
N ALA A 70 5.60 15.18 -10.12
CA ALA A 70 4.40 14.98 -9.30
C ALA A 70 3.92 13.52 -9.37
N VAL A 71 3.86 12.93 -10.57
CA VAL A 71 3.49 11.51 -10.75
C VAL A 71 4.49 10.57 -10.06
N LEU A 72 5.78 10.83 -10.18
CA LEU A 72 6.83 10.02 -9.54
C LEU A 72 6.77 10.11 -8.00
N LEU A 73 6.54 11.31 -7.45
CA LEU A 73 6.47 11.53 -6.01
C LEU A 73 5.11 11.16 -5.42
N PHE A 74 4.05 11.10 -6.24
CA PHE A 74 2.71 10.75 -5.78
C PHE A 74 2.64 9.37 -5.15
N GLY A 75 3.34 8.38 -5.72
CA GLY A 75 3.41 7.03 -5.16
C GLY A 75 3.90 6.99 -3.71
N PRO A 76 5.14 7.46 -3.42
CA PRO A 76 5.66 7.53 -2.05
C PRO A 76 4.79 8.36 -1.10
N ALA A 77 4.29 9.51 -1.57
CA ALA A 77 3.44 10.39 -0.75
C ALA A 77 2.09 9.74 -0.41
N SER A 78 1.46 9.08 -1.38
CA SER A 78 0.22 8.34 -1.19
C SER A 78 0.39 7.15 -0.23
N LEU A 79 1.52 6.44 -0.30
CA LEU A 79 1.84 5.36 0.63
C LEU A 79 1.97 5.87 2.08
N ALA A 80 2.57 7.03 2.30
CA ALA A 80 2.68 7.63 3.62
C ALA A 80 1.28 7.98 4.19
N VAL A 81 0.42 8.57 3.38
CA VAL A 81 -0.97 8.89 3.77
C VAL A 81 -1.79 7.60 3.97
N ALA A 82 -1.64 6.63 3.07
CA ALA A 82 -2.33 5.35 3.18
C ALA A 82 -1.96 4.62 4.48
N GLY A 83 -0.68 4.66 4.91
CA GLY A 83 -0.24 4.03 6.15
C GLY A 83 -1.05 4.48 7.36
N LEU A 84 -1.33 5.78 7.49
CA LEU A 84 -2.14 6.33 8.58
C LEU A 84 -3.60 5.85 8.52
N LEU A 85 -4.16 5.79 7.31
CA LEU A 85 -5.56 5.40 7.12
C LEU A 85 -5.79 3.89 7.23
N LEU A 86 -4.78 3.09 6.94
CA LEU A 86 -4.85 1.63 7.06
C LEU A 86 -4.91 1.18 8.52
N ASP A 87 -4.36 1.97 9.45
CA ASP A 87 -4.54 1.76 10.89
C ASP A 87 -6.01 1.95 11.30
N ASP A 88 -6.67 3.00 10.82
CA ASP A 88 -8.11 3.24 11.07
C ASP A 88 -8.97 2.11 10.50
N VAL A 89 -8.60 1.56 9.35
CA VAL A 89 -9.27 0.40 8.74
C VAL A 89 -9.13 -0.83 9.64
N ALA A 90 -7.92 -1.11 10.14
CA ALA A 90 -7.67 -2.22 11.04
C ALA A 90 -8.47 -2.07 12.35
N ASP A 91 -8.54 -0.86 12.92
CA ASP A 91 -9.35 -0.56 14.10
C ASP A 91 -10.85 -0.79 13.85
N ALA A 92 -11.36 -0.36 12.70
CA ALA A 92 -12.76 -0.59 12.33
C ALA A 92 -13.11 -2.08 12.21
N VAL A 93 -12.20 -2.88 11.64
CA VAL A 93 -12.34 -4.35 11.54
C VAL A 93 -12.30 -5.00 12.91
N GLU A 94 -11.32 -4.61 13.75
CA GLU A 94 -11.15 -5.15 15.09
C GLU A 94 -12.34 -4.82 15.99
N ALA A 95 -12.81 -3.57 15.97
CA ALA A 95 -13.98 -3.15 16.76
C ALA A 95 -15.25 -3.94 16.41
N ARG A 96 -15.40 -4.38 15.16
CA ARG A 96 -16.57 -5.14 14.73
C ARG A 96 -16.47 -6.63 14.95
N HIS A 97 -15.30 -7.23 14.67
CA HIS A 97 -15.14 -8.69 14.63
C HIS A 97 -14.36 -9.25 15.81
N TYR A 98 -13.61 -8.41 16.52
CA TYR A 98 -12.74 -8.79 17.63
C TYR A 98 -12.91 -7.86 18.85
N PRO A 99 -14.16 -7.57 19.30
CA PRO A 99 -14.43 -6.58 20.34
C PRO A 99 -13.85 -6.97 21.72
N PHE A 100 -13.45 -8.24 21.87
CA PHE A 100 -12.82 -8.78 23.09
C PHE A 100 -11.33 -8.46 23.18
N LEU A 101 -10.72 -7.86 22.15
CA LEU A 101 -9.30 -7.48 22.16
C LEU A 101 -9.12 -6.10 22.80
N ALA A 102 -8.05 -5.97 23.60
CA ALA A 102 -7.63 -4.65 24.07
C ALA A 102 -7.30 -3.71 22.89
N PRO A 103 -7.40 -2.39 23.07
CA PRO A 103 -6.98 -1.45 22.05
C PRO A 103 -5.57 -1.75 21.53
N ALA A 104 -5.38 -1.60 20.21
CA ALA A 104 -4.07 -1.83 19.62
C ALA A 104 -3.12 -0.67 19.94
N THR A 105 -1.84 -0.96 20.08
CA THR A 105 -0.82 0.07 20.21
C THR A 105 -0.06 0.16 18.88
N PRO A 106 -0.23 1.25 18.11
CA PRO A 106 0.46 1.41 16.83
C PRO A 106 1.97 1.35 17.03
N ALA A 107 2.65 0.65 16.12
CA ALA A 107 4.11 0.63 16.13
C ALA A 107 4.68 2.02 15.79
N PRO A 108 5.83 2.41 16.36
CA PRO A 108 6.46 3.68 16.02
C PRO A 108 6.69 3.82 14.51
N TRP A 109 6.40 5.00 13.95
CA TRP A 109 6.46 5.24 12.50
C TRP A 109 7.82 4.90 11.87
N TRP A 110 8.92 5.13 12.59
CA TRP A 110 10.27 4.81 12.12
C TRP A 110 10.50 3.30 11.96
N SER A 111 9.90 2.46 12.80
CA SER A 111 10.00 1.01 12.69
C SER A 111 9.22 0.48 11.47
N GLN A 112 8.08 1.10 11.17
CA GLN A 112 7.30 0.82 9.97
C GLN A 112 8.04 1.29 8.71
N ALA A 113 8.64 2.49 8.73
CA ALA A 113 9.44 3.01 7.63
C ALA A 113 10.64 2.11 7.32
N LEU A 114 11.37 1.64 8.35
CA LEU A 114 12.50 0.73 8.20
C LEU A 114 12.07 -0.64 7.66
N ALA A 115 10.92 -1.16 8.10
CA ALA A 115 10.36 -2.40 7.59
C ALA A 115 9.97 -2.26 6.11
N GLY A 116 9.34 -1.15 5.74
CA GLY A 116 9.00 -0.80 4.36
C GLY A 116 10.22 -0.68 3.45
N LEU A 117 11.27 0.02 3.89
CA LEU A 117 12.51 0.17 3.13
C LEU A 117 13.20 -1.19 2.90
N ARG A 118 13.27 -2.04 3.91
CA ARG A 118 13.81 -3.40 3.77
C ARG A 118 12.97 -4.27 2.82
N LEU A 119 11.65 -4.10 2.83
CA LEU A 119 10.77 -4.78 1.91
C LEU A 119 10.99 -4.27 0.48
N ALA A 120 11.03 -2.96 0.27
CA ALA A 120 11.27 -2.33 -1.03
C ALA A 120 12.59 -2.83 -1.65
N GLY A 121 13.69 -2.88 -0.88
CA GLY A 121 14.96 -3.42 -1.34
C GLY A 121 14.88 -4.88 -1.76
N ARG A 122 14.14 -5.72 -1.02
CA ARG A 122 13.95 -7.13 -1.40
C ARG A 122 13.08 -7.30 -2.65
N VAL A 123 11.98 -6.56 -2.73
CA VAL A 123 11.11 -6.60 -3.90
C VAL A 123 11.86 -6.13 -5.13
N LEU A 124 12.64 -5.06 -5.02
CA LEU A 124 13.50 -4.58 -6.10
C LEU A 124 14.49 -5.67 -6.55
N ALA A 125 15.21 -6.31 -5.63
CA ALA A 125 16.14 -7.38 -5.95
C ALA A 125 15.44 -8.56 -6.65
N ILE A 126 14.28 -9.01 -6.16
CA ILE A 126 13.49 -10.07 -6.78
C ILE A 126 13.01 -9.64 -8.17
N SER A 127 12.56 -8.40 -8.33
CA SER A 127 12.07 -7.87 -9.61
C SER A 127 13.18 -7.79 -10.65
N VAL A 128 14.39 -7.37 -10.27
CA VAL A 128 15.56 -7.36 -11.16
C VAL A 128 15.90 -8.77 -11.64
N VAL A 129 15.90 -9.76 -10.74
CA VAL A 129 16.16 -11.16 -11.09
C VAL A 129 15.04 -11.74 -11.97
N ALA A 130 13.79 -11.35 -11.73
CA ALA A 130 12.63 -11.80 -12.49
C ALA A 130 12.51 -11.12 -13.87
N LEU A 131 13.13 -9.95 -14.05
CA LEU A 131 13.00 -9.12 -15.26
C LEU A 131 13.25 -9.87 -16.57
N PRO A 132 14.30 -10.69 -16.72
CA PRO A 132 14.50 -11.47 -17.94
C PRO A 132 13.33 -12.41 -18.27
N VAL A 133 12.76 -13.05 -17.25
CA VAL A 133 11.61 -13.95 -17.43
C VAL A 133 10.36 -13.17 -17.85
N VAL A 134 10.14 -12.00 -17.25
CA VAL A 134 9.02 -11.12 -17.57
C VAL A 134 9.08 -10.62 -19.02
N VAL A 135 10.30 -10.26 -19.48
CA VAL A 135 10.52 -9.69 -20.82
C VAL A 135 10.50 -10.77 -21.89
N LEU A 136 11.18 -11.91 -21.66
CA LEU A 136 11.36 -12.95 -22.67
C LEU A 136 10.15 -13.89 -22.78
N LEU A 137 9.36 -14.04 -21.73
CA LEU A 137 8.20 -14.94 -21.66
C LEU A 137 6.97 -14.19 -21.12
N PRO A 138 6.30 -13.33 -21.91
CA PRO A 138 5.25 -12.44 -21.41
C PRO A 138 4.12 -13.15 -20.67
N GLY A 139 3.70 -14.34 -21.11
CA GLY A 139 2.66 -15.14 -20.44
C GLY A 139 3.10 -15.65 -19.05
N VAL A 140 4.32 -16.21 -18.97
CA VAL A 140 4.92 -16.66 -17.70
C VAL A 140 5.32 -15.47 -16.84
N GLY A 141 5.82 -14.41 -17.47
CA GLY A 141 6.24 -13.17 -16.82
C GLY A 141 5.11 -12.50 -16.04
N SER A 142 3.89 -12.49 -16.58
CA SER A 142 2.73 -11.93 -15.86
C SER A 142 2.38 -12.73 -14.60
N LEU A 143 2.52 -14.06 -14.63
CA LEU A 143 2.33 -14.92 -13.45
C LEU A 143 3.45 -14.68 -12.42
N VAL A 144 4.69 -14.56 -12.87
CA VAL A 144 5.83 -14.23 -11.99
C VAL A 144 5.62 -12.86 -11.35
N TRP A 145 5.20 -11.86 -12.13
CA TRP A 145 4.88 -10.53 -11.61
C TRP A 145 3.77 -10.56 -10.56
N LEU A 146 2.68 -11.29 -10.83
CA LEU A 146 1.59 -11.48 -9.89
C LEU A 146 2.09 -12.15 -8.58
N ALA A 147 2.93 -13.17 -8.70
CA ALA A 147 3.49 -13.88 -7.53
C ALA A 147 4.39 -12.97 -6.68
N VAL A 148 5.24 -12.14 -7.32
CA VAL A 148 6.11 -11.15 -6.63
C VAL A 148 5.26 -10.07 -5.96
N SER A 149 4.25 -9.55 -6.66
CA SER A 149 3.32 -8.56 -6.10
C SER A 149 2.53 -9.13 -4.92
N ALA A 150 2.03 -10.37 -5.03
CA ALA A 150 1.37 -11.07 -3.94
C ALA A 150 2.30 -11.25 -2.72
N TYR A 151 3.58 -11.56 -2.96
CA TYR A 151 4.57 -11.64 -1.88
C TYR A 151 4.79 -10.30 -1.18
N ALA A 152 4.97 -9.23 -1.94
CA ALA A 152 5.18 -7.88 -1.40
C ALA A 152 3.98 -7.44 -0.56
N LEU A 153 2.79 -7.46 -1.16
CA LEU A 153 1.54 -7.03 -0.52
C LEU A 153 1.17 -7.89 0.69
N SER A 154 1.34 -9.21 0.59
CA SER A 154 1.04 -10.10 1.71
C SER A 154 1.91 -9.81 2.92
N ARG A 155 3.16 -9.47 2.67
CA ARG A 155 4.09 -9.14 3.74
C ARG A 155 3.77 -7.80 4.36
N GLU A 156 3.54 -6.78 3.54
CA GLU A 156 3.24 -5.43 3.97
C GLU A 156 1.97 -5.39 4.84
N TYR A 157 0.86 -5.90 4.32
CA TYR A 157 -0.41 -5.91 5.06
C TYR A 157 -0.38 -6.83 6.29
N PHE A 158 0.34 -7.95 6.23
CA PHE A 158 0.48 -8.79 7.42
C PHE A 158 1.32 -8.10 8.50
N GLU A 159 2.43 -7.45 8.13
CA GLU A 159 3.28 -6.71 9.08
C GLU A 159 2.50 -5.51 9.66
N LEU A 160 1.70 -4.80 8.85
CA LEU A 160 0.83 -3.73 9.32
C LEU A 160 -0.13 -4.23 10.42
N ALA A 161 -0.85 -5.32 10.20
CA ALA A 161 -1.78 -5.87 11.19
C ALA A 161 -1.06 -6.44 12.42
N ALA A 162 0.10 -7.10 12.22
CA ALA A 162 0.83 -7.79 13.30
C ALA A 162 1.56 -6.82 14.22
N LEU A 163 2.21 -5.77 13.68
CA LEU A 163 2.99 -4.81 14.47
C LEU A 163 2.15 -3.94 15.41
N ARG A 164 0.84 -3.93 15.22
CA ARG A 164 -0.12 -3.30 16.15
C ARG A 164 -0.32 -4.13 17.43
N ARG A 165 0.02 -5.42 17.40
CA ARG A 165 -0.32 -6.41 18.43
C ARG A 165 0.89 -7.14 19.01
N MET A 166 2.02 -7.11 18.33
CA MET A 166 3.23 -7.81 18.75
C MET A 166 4.49 -7.12 18.21
N ASP A 167 5.63 -7.46 18.80
CA ASP A 167 6.91 -6.97 18.31
C ASP A 167 7.30 -7.53 16.93
N ALA A 168 8.27 -6.89 16.30
CA ALA A 168 8.71 -7.25 14.95
C ALA A 168 9.37 -8.65 14.86
N ALA A 169 9.91 -9.18 15.95
CA ALA A 169 10.51 -10.52 15.96
C ALA A 169 9.42 -11.59 15.98
N ALA A 170 8.42 -11.43 16.85
CA ALA A 170 7.26 -12.30 16.93
C ALA A 170 6.42 -12.28 15.65
N ALA A 171 6.19 -11.08 15.07
CA ALA A 171 5.47 -10.94 13.79
C ALA A 171 6.17 -11.70 12.65
N ARG A 172 7.50 -11.59 12.56
CA ARG A 172 8.31 -12.34 11.57
C ARG A 172 8.27 -13.84 11.80
N ALA A 173 8.36 -14.30 13.04
CA ALA A 173 8.30 -15.72 13.38
C ALA A 173 6.92 -16.31 13.01
N LEU A 174 5.84 -15.65 13.39
CA LEU A 174 4.46 -16.05 13.07
C LEU A 174 4.25 -16.12 11.55
N ARG A 175 4.69 -15.10 10.80
CA ARG A 175 4.60 -15.07 9.34
C ARG A 175 5.40 -16.21 8.69
N ARG A 176 6.61 -16.53 9.18
CA ARG A 176 7.43 -17.62 8.65
C ARG A 176 6.77 -18.98 8.88
N ARG A 177 6.18 -19.19 10.05
CA ARG A 177 5.45 -20.44 10.40
C ARG A 177 4.28 -20.67 9.44
N HIS A 178 3.60 -19.58 8.99
CA HIS A 178 2.42 -19.64 8.13
C HIS A 178 2.66 -19.03 6.74
N ARG A 179 3.93 -19.08 6.24
CA ARG A 179 4.38 -18.36 5.04
C ARG A 179 3.49 -18.57 3.80
N LEU A 180 3.11 -19.82 3.52
CA LEU A 180 2.29 -20.14 2.35
C LEU A 180 0.87 -19.57 2.48
N ARG A 181 0.29 -19.69 3.66
CA ARG A 181 -1.05 -19.16 3.96
C ARG A 181 -1.08 -17.63 3.82
N VAL A 182 -0.07 -16.95 4.36
CA VAL A 182 0.05 -15.49 4.26
C VAL A 182 0.28 -15.07 2.81
N TRP A 183 1.17 -15.76 2.09
CA TRP A 183 1.45 -15.46 0.68
C TRP A 183 0.23 -15.64 -0.22
N LEU A 184 -0.47 -16.77 -0.11
CA LEU A 184 -1.70 -17.03 -0.87
C LEU A 184 -2.81 -16.03 -0.56
N ALA A 185 -2.85 -15.48 0.66
CA ALA A 185 -3.78 -14.39 0.97
C ALA A 185 -3.44 -13.08 0.23
N GLY A 186 -2.19 -12.91 -0.21
CA GLY A 186 -1.77 -11.76 -1.02
C GLY A 186 -2.18 -11.81 -2.49
N VAL A 187 -2.51 -13.01 -3.01
CA VAL A 187 -2.90 -13.16 -4.43
C VAL A 187 -4.13 -12.32 -4.79
N PRO A 188 -5.23 -12.33 -4.02
CA PRO A 188 -6.37 -11.47 -4.33
C PRO A 188 -6.03 -9.97 -4.25
N ALA A 189 -5.13 -9.56 -3.32
CA ALA A 189 -4.68 -8.17 -3.24
C ALA A 189 -3.94 -7.76 -4.52
N ALA A 190 -3.01 -8.61 -4.99
CA ALA A 190 -2.28 -8.37 -6.23
C ALA A 190 -3.20 -8.38 -7.46
N ALA A 191 -4.18 -9.28 -7.50
CA ALA A 191 -5.17 -9.33 -8.58
C ALA A 191 -6.07 -8.07 -8.62
N LEU A 192 -6.50 -7.55 -7.45
CA LEU A 192 -7.27 -6.31 -7.37
C LEU A 192 -6.50 -5.11 -7.93
N MET A 193 -5.17 -5.09 -7.78
CA MET A 193 -4.35 -4.01 -8.32
C MET A 193 -4.26 -3.97 -9.85
N LEU A 194 -4.60 -5.08 -10.52
CA LEU A 194 -4.65 -5.14 -11.99
C LEU A 194 -5.92 -4.49 -12.57
N VAL A 195 -6.95 -4.29 -11.76
CA VAL A 195 -8.22 -3.71 -12.19
C VAL A 195 -8.27 -2.24 -11.77
N PRO A 196 -8.27 -1.27 -12.71
CA PRO A 196 -8.08 0.16 -12.40
C PRO A 196 -9.04 0.71 -11.34
N VAL A 197 -10.32 0.37 -11.39
CA VAL A 197 -11.32 0.84 -10.40
C VAL A 197 -11.15 0.10 -9.06
N ALA A 198 -10.91 -1.21 -9.09
CA ALA A 198 -10.71 -2.02 -7.89
C ALA A 198 -9.39 -1.67 -7.17
N ASN A 199 -8.38 -1.19 -7.91
CA ASN A 199 -7.11 -0.73 -7.35
C ASN A 199 -7.29 0.38 -6.32
N LEU A 200 -8.26 1.27 -6.48
CA LEU A 200 -8.56 2.33 -5.50
C LEU A 200 -9.01 1.75 -4.15
N LEU A 201 -9.65 0.60 -4.15
CA LEU A 201 -10.12 -0.09 -2.95
C LEU A 201 -9.13 -1.14 -2.44
N ALA A 202 -8.13 -1.52 -3.25
CA ALA A 202 -7.18 -2.58 -2.93
C ALA A 202 -6.43 -2.35 -1.61
N PRO A 203 -5.94 -1.15 -1.24
CA PRO A 203 -5.29 -0.91 0.03
C PRO A 203 -6.22 -1.17 1.21
N VAL A 204 -7.45 -0.65 1.16
CA VAL A 204 -8.43 -0.79 2.24
C VAL A 204 -8.88 -2.24 2.40
N LEU A 205 -9.22 -2.90 1.29
CA LEU A 205 -9.60 -4.32 1.30
C LEU A 205 -8.44 -5.20 1.75
N GLY A 206 -7.21 -4.88 1.32
CA GLY A 206 -6.00 -5.56 1.75
C GLY A 206 -5.80 -5.46 3.26
N ALA A 207 -5.83 -4.25 3.82
CA ALA A 207 -5.69 -4.04 5.26
C ALA A 207 -6.79 -4.77 6.04
N ALA A 208 -8.06 -4.67 5.63
CA ALA A 208 -9.17 -5.36 6.27
C ALA A 208 -9.03 -6.88 6.20
N ALA A 209 -8.72 -7.44 5.02
CA ALA A 209 -8.54 -8.88 4.84
C ALA A 209 -7.36 -9.41 5.65
N PHE A 210 -6.23 -8.69 5.67
CA PHE A 210 -5.04 -9.11 6.40
C PHE A 210 -5.16 -8.94 7.91
N THR A 211 -5.98 -8.03 8.42
CA THR A 211 -6.39 -8.00 9.82
C THR A 211 -7.09 -9.32 10.20
N HIS A 212 -8.01 -9.81 9.37
CA HIS A 212 -8.63 -11.12 9.58
C HIS A 212 -7.66 -12.30 9.43
N VAL A 213 -6.74 -12.23 8.46
CA VAL A 213 -5.71 -13.28 8.26
C VAL A 213 -4.79 -13.35 9.48
N PHE A 214 -4.32 -12.20 9.96
CA PHE A 214 -3.47 -12.11 11.13
C PHE A 214 -4.15 -12.72 12.37
N HIS A 215 -5.37 -12.28 12.70
CA HIS A 215 -6.09 -12.83 13.84
C HIS A 215 -6.39 -14.33 13.68
N GLY A 216 -6.73 -14.77 12.47
CA GLY A 216 -6.95 -16.20 12.19
C GLY A 216 -5.70 -17.06 12.38
N VAL A 217 -4.51 -16.52 12.12
CA VAL A 217 -3.23 -17.20 12.34
C VAL A 217 -2.80 -17.10 13.81
N ALA A 218 -2.94 -15.92 14.44
CA ALA A 218 -2.52 -15.68 15.80
C ALA A 218 -3.41 -16.44 16.83
N LEU A 219 -4.72 -16.49 16.60
CA LEU A 219 -5.65 -17.22 17.46
C LEU A 219 -5.55 -18.75 17.25
N GLY A 220 -5.26 -19.21 16.04
CA GLY A 220 -4.97 -20.61 15.75
C GLY A 220 -3.71 -21.08 16.47
N ALA A 221 -2.64 -20.31 16.43
CA ALA A 221 -1.37 -20.64 17.09
C ALA A 221 -1.43 -20.65 18.63
N ARG A 222 -2.52 -20.15 19.25
CA ARG A 222 -2.76 -20.24 20.70
C ARG A 222 -3.54 -21.50 21.11
N ARG A 223 -4.08 -22.23 20.12
CA ARG A 223 -4.86 -23.47 20.35
C ARG A 223 -4.03 -24.74 20.10
N ASP A 224 -2.92 -24.61 19.41
CA ASP A 224 -1.89 -25.63 19.18
C ASP A 224 -0.78 -25.53 20.25
#